data_4567bc84d351f2b28302720963b2e7ac
#
_entry.id   4567bc84d351f2b28302720963b2e7ac
#
_cell.length_a   1.000
_cell.length_b   1.000
_cell.length_c   1.000
_cell.angle_alpha   90.00
_cell.angle_beta   90.00
_cell.angle_gamma   90.00
#
_symmetry.space_group_name_H-M   'P 1'
#
loop_
_entity.id
_entity.type
_entity.pdbx_description
1 polymer ?
#
loop_
_entity_poly.entity_id
_entity_poly.type
_entity_poly.pdbx_seq_one_letter_code
_entity_poly.pdbx_strand_id
1 'polypeptide(L)' 'LDPQSSQNVERRLTELKRDYTVVVVTHILRQARRIADHLAFLYLGELVEQGPAAEVFARPRDPRTRAYLTGEIS' A
#
# COMPACT_ATOMS: atom_id res chain seq x y z
N LEU A 1 3.81 12.71 10.10
CA LEU A 1 2.47 12.97 10.64
C LEU A 1 2.30 12.29 11.99
N ASP A 2 1.58 12.91 12.88
CA ASP A 2 1.23 12.28 14.15
C ASP A 2 0.13 11.22 13.92
N PRO A 3 -0.07 10.30 14.87
CA PRO A 3 -1.02 9.21 14.67
C PRO A 3 -2.45 9.66 14.42
N GLN A 4 -2.87 10.77 15.04
CA GLN A 4 -4.23 11.27 14.87
C GLN A 4 -4.45 11.84 13.49
N SER A 5 -3.47 12.58 12.95
CA SER A 5 -3.54 13.12 11.60
C SER A 5 -3.56 12.02 10.56
N SER A 6 -2.75 10.97 10.75
CA SER A 6 -2.74 9.81 9.85
C SER A 6 -4.09 9.11 9.84
N GLN A 7 -4.72 8.94 11.00
CA GLN A 7 -6.04 8.31 11.07
C GLN A 7 -7.11 9.15 10.38
N ASN A 8 -7.03 10.47 10.49
CA ASN A 8 -7.97 11.36 9.82
C ASN A 8 -7.85 11.26 8.30
N VAL A 9 -6.62 11.23 7.78
CA VAL A 9 -6.36 11.07 6.35
C VAL A 9 -6.92 9.74 5.86
N GLU A 10 -6.66 8.65 6.59
CA GLU A 10 -7.13 7.32 6.22
C GLU A 10 -8.65 7.24 6.19
N ARG A 11 -9.31 7.87 7.15
CA ARG A 11 -10.77 7.90 7.19
C ARG A 11 -11.34 8.63 5.98
N ARG A 12 -10.75 9.77 5.61
CA ARG A 12 -11.18 10.52 4.43
C ARG A 12 -11.00 9.72 3.15
N LEU A 13 -9.88 9.03 3.02
CA LEU A 13 -9.62 8.20 1.85
C LEU A 13 -10.61 7.05 1.77
N THR A 14 -10.92 6.43 2.90
CA THR A 14 -11.89 5.34 2.96
C THR A 14 -13.28 5.82 2.55
N GLU A 15 -13.67 7.04 2.93
CA GLU A 15 -14.94 7.63 2.52
C GLU A 15 -14.95 7.92 1.01
N LEU A 16 -13.86 8.51 0.50
CA LEU A 16 -13.78 8.89 -0.90
C LEU A 16 -13.81 7.70 -1.84
N LYS A 17 -13.23 6.58 -1.46
CA LYS A 17 -13.18 5.42 -2.37
C LYS A 17 -14.52 4.75 -2.58
N ARG A 18 -15.55 5.13 -1.83
CA ARG A 18 -16.91 4.64 -2.06
C ARG A 18 -17.47 5.14 -3.39
N ASP A 19 -17.10 6.39 -3.76
CA ASP A 19 -17.64 7.06 -4.94
C ASP A 19 -16.59 7.30 -6.01
N TYR A 20 -15.31 7.19 -5.68
CA TYR A 20 -14.21 7.53 -6.57
C TYR A 20 -13.15 6.44 -6.58
N THR A 21 -12.42 6.37 -7.69
CA THR A 21 -11.17 5.64 -7.73
C THR A 21 -10.09 6.54 -7.14
N VAL A 22 -9.42 6.07 -6.10
CA VAL A 22 -8.41 6.84 -5.38
C VAL A 22 -7.05 6.16 -5.55
N VAL A 23 -6.05 6.93 -5.97
CA VAL A 23 -4.67 6.44 -6.09
C VAL A 23 -3.83 7.15 -5.04
N VAL A 24 -3.13 6.37 -4.22
CA VAL A 24 -2.27 6.89 -3.16
C VAL A 24 -0.87 6.33 -3.34
N VAL A 25 0.13 7.22 -3.29
CA VAL A 25 1.52 6.81 -3.30
C VAL A 25 2.06 6.97 -1.88
N THR A 26 2.54 5.88 -1.31
CA THR A 26 3.03 5.88 0.07
C THR A 26 4.11 4.82 0.26
N HIS A 27 5.03 5.07 1.19
CA HIS A 27 5.98 4.06 1.65
C HIS A 27 5.62 3.55 3.04
N ILE A 28 4.46 3.95 3.56
CA ILE A 28 3.99 3.53 4.87
C ILE A 28 3.13 2.27 4.69
N LEU A 29 3.74 1.11 4.85
CA LEU A 29 3.08 -0.17 4.60
C LEU A 29 1.85 -0.40 5.47
N ARG A 30 1.93 0.01 6.72
CA ARG A 30 0.81 -0.15 7.65
C ARG A 30 -0.43 0.61 7.19
N GLN A 31 -0.24 1.82 6.64
CA GLN A 31 -1.32 2.61 6.09
C GLN A 31 -1.89 1.97 4.83
N ALA A 32 -1.02 1.55 3.92
CA ALA A 32 -1.44 0.87 2.70
C ALA A 32 -2.25 -0.38 3.01
N ARG A 33 -1.81 -1.17 4.01
CA ARG A 33 -2.49 -2.39 4.40
C ARG A 33 -3.92 -2.13 4.88
N ARG A 34 -4.14 -0.99 5.55
CA ARG A 34 -5.47 -0.67 6.08
C ARG A 34 -6.43 -0.14 5.03
N ILE A 35 -5.95 0.59 4.02
CA ILE A 35 -6.85 1.32 3.12
C ILE A 35 -6.85 0.81 1.69
N ALA A 36 -5.85 0.08 1.25
CA ALA A 36 -5.73 -0.31 -0.14
C ALA A 36 -6.58 -1.53 -0.48
N ASP A 37 -7.25 -1.47 -1.62
CA ASP A 37 -7.94 -2.62 -2.20
C ASP A 37 -7.03 -3.31 -3.21
N HIS A 38 -6.24 -2.53 -3.92
CA HIS A 38 -5.27 -2.99 -4.92
C HIS A 38 -3.92 -2.36 -4.60
N LEU A 39 -2.86 -3.11 -4.74
CA LEU A 39 -1.51 -2.65 -4.45
C LEU A 39 -0.63 -2.79 -5.67
N ALA A 40 0.18 -1.77 -5.93
CA ALA A 40 1.22 -1.82 -6.95
C ALA A 40 2.53 -1.46 -6.29
N PHE A 41 3.51 -2.36 -6.37
CA PHE A 41 4.83 -2.13 -5.80
C PHE A 41 5.79 -1.64 -6.88
N LEU A 42 6.29 -0.43 -6.69
CA LEU A 42 7.25 0.20 -7.59
C LEU A 42 8.61 0.24 -6.90
N TYR A 43 9.66 -0.15 -7.62
CA TYR A 43 11.00 -0.14 -7.07
C TYR A 43 11.99 0.28 -8.16
N LEU A 44 12.75 1.33 -7.87
CA LEU A 44 13.75 1.88 -8.80
C LEU A 44 13.17 2.13 -10.20
N GLY A 45 11.95 2.69 -10.24
CA GLY A 45 11.29 3.06 -11.49
C GLY A 45 10.63 1.91 -12.23
N GLU A 46 10.61 0.73 -11.64
CA GLU A 46 10.02 -0.45 -12.25
C GLU A 46 8.77 -0.89 -11.49
N LEU A 47 7.71 -1.23 -12.22
CA LEU A 47 6.55 -1.88 -11.60
C LEU A 47 6.91 -3.35 -11.38
N VAL A 48 7.15 -3.70 -10.13
CA VAL A 48 7.62 -5.03 -9.76
C VAL A 48 6.49 -6.03 -9.65
N GLU A 49 5.41 -5.62 -8.99
CA GLU A 49 4.29 -6.52 -8.74
C GLU A 49 3.03 -5.70 -8.45
N GLN A 50 1.88 -6.23 -8.88
CA GLN A 50 0.60 -5.62 -8.52
C GLN A 50 -0.47 -6.69 -8.36
N GLY A 51 -1.51 -6.38 -7.63
CA GLY A 51 -2.62 -7.28 -7.42
C GLY A 51 -3.50 -6.83 -6.26
N PRO A 52 -4.52 -7.63 -5.92
CA PRO A 52 -5.32 -7.37 -4.72
C PRO A 52 -4.42 -7.24 -3.51
N ALA A 53 -4.64 -6.20 -2.71
CA ALA A 53 -3.75 -5.89 -1.60
C ALA A 53 -3.59 -7.07 -0.64
N ALA A 54 -4.70 -7.75 -0.32
CA ALA A 54 -4.64 -8.90 0.58
C ALA A 54 -3.72 -10.00 0.06
N GLU A 55 -3.73 -10.24 -1.25
CA GLU A 55 -2.87 -11.26 -1.83
C GLU A 55 -1.40 -10.84 -1.88
N VAL A 56 -1.15 -9.60 -2.27
CA VAL A 56 0.23 -9.10 -2.35
C VAL A 56 0.89 -9.10 -0.98
N PHE A 57 0.16 -8.69 0.06
CA PHE A 57 0.70 -8.71 1.42
C PHE A 57 0.88 -10.12 1.95
N ALA A 58 -0.05 -11.03 1.67
CA ALA A 58 -0.01 -12.38 2.21
C ALA A 58 0.96 -13.29 1.45
N ARG A 59 1.00 -13.16 0.13
CA ARG A 59 1.78 -14.05 -0.75
C ARG A 59 2.42 -13.27 -1.88
N PRO A 60 3.43 -12.44 -1.58
CA PRO A 60 4.14 -11.72 -2.64
C PRO A 60 4.85 -12.71 -3.57
N ARG A 61 4.71 -12.50 -4.87
CA ARG A 61 5.27 -13.39 -5.89
C ARG A 61 6.72 -13.06 -6.20
N ASP A 62 7.05 -11.78 -6.22
CA ASP A 62 8.40 -11.34 -6.55
C ASP A 62 9.26 -11.28 -5.28
N PRO A 63 10.49 -11.82 -5.30
CA PRO A 63 11.37 -11.75 -4.13
C PRO A 63 11.66 -10.33 -3.65
N ARG A 64 11.64 -9.34 -4.56
CA ARG A 64 11.87 -7.94 -4.18
C ARG A 64 10.70 -7.40 -3.38
N THR A 65 9.48 -7.78 -3.75
CA THR A 65 8.28 -7.40 -2.99
C THR A 65 8.36 -7.99 -1.59
N ARG A 66 8.71 -9.27 -1.50
CA ARG A 66 8.85 -9.94 -0.20
C ARG A 66 9.90 -9.25 0.65
N ALA A 67 11.05 -8.95 0.09
CA ALA A 67 12.13 -8.30 0.83
C ALA A 67 11.71 -6.93 1.35
N TYR A 68 10.96 -6.18 0.55
CA TYR A 68 10.45 -4.87 0.97
C TYR A 68 9.43 -5.02 2.10
N LEU A 69 8.48 -5.95 1.97
CA LEU A 69 7.43 -6.16 2.96
C LEU A 69 7.97 -6.69 4.29
N THR A 70 9.07 -7.42 4.28
CA THR A 70 9.70 -7.94 5.50
C THR A 70 10.72 -6.98 6.09
N GLY A 71 10.98 -5.85 5.45
CA GLY A 71 11.94 -4.87 5.93
C GLY A 71 13.38 -5.12 5.56
N GLU A 72 13.66 -6.09 4.70
CA GLU A 72 15.02 -6.40 4.27
C GLU A 72 15.59 -5.31 3.36
N ILE A 73 14.73 -4.64 2.61
CA ILE A 73 15.08 -3.47 1.81
C ILE A 73 14.12 -2.33 2.11
N SER A 74 14.53 -1.09 1.86
CA SER A 74 13.70 0.08 2.13
C SER A 74 13.81 1.12 1.02
#